data_489634c33e062ae0e49472eaa10bc121
#
_entry.id   489634c33e062ae0e49472eaa10bc121
#
_cell.length_a   1.000
_cell.length_b   1.000
_cell.length_c   1.000
_cell.angle_alpha   90.00
_cell.angle_beta   90.00
_cell.angle_gamma   90.00
#
_symmetry.space_group_name_H-M   'P 1'
#
loop_
_entity.id
_entity.type
_entity.pdbx_description
1 polymer ?
#
loop_
_entity_poly.entity_id
_entity_poly.type
_entity_poly.pdbx_seq_one_letter_code
_entity_poly.pdbx_strand_id
1 'polypeptide(L)'
;MMRLVLALVLLSTAGCAWLRAAPTPILPPEELYALGERKLEQRTYVEAREDFRKIVERHPNSSLAPRARFLVGEAHYREAEFDKAAKEFETFLAFYPRHQIADLVQYRYAMSYYDQMKPVEQDQGLTARALEQFRKLVKEYPESRYATEALAKIDVCRGRLAQKEVWVATYYFNKGNRSAARQRLELVLKEYPRTLVIPETLYVLAEVNFSEGRTQEAVGLLRQLASEYGFTEWGRRAAQRLRAQR
;
A
#
# COMPACT_ATOMS: atom_id res chain seq x y z
N MET A 1 39.94 -11.93 -70.83
CA MET A 1 38.71 -11.56 -70.08
C MET A 1 38.71 -12.05 -68.64
N MET A 2 39.76 -12.67 -68.07
CA MET A 2 39.77 -13.26 -66.71
C MET A 2 40.46 -12.39 -65.64
N ARG A 3 41.02 -11.24 -65.99
CA ARG A 3 41.73 -10.31 -65.06
C ARG A 3 40.85 -9.16 -64.57
N LEU A 4 39.68 -8.93 -65.15
CA LEU A 4 38.74 -7.84 -64.74
C LEU A 4 37.72 -8.26 -63.68
N VAL A 5 37.49 -9.57 -63.49
CA VAL A 5 36.47 -10.08 -62.54
C VAL A 5 37.03 -10.15 -61.09
N LEU A 6 38.36 -10.27 -60.96
CA LEU A 6 39.00 -10.34 -59.62
C LEU A 6 39.08 -9.01 -58.89
N ALA A 7 38.99 -7.88 -59.60
CA ALA A 7 39.10 -6.53 -58.97
C ALA A 7 37.75 -6.04 -58.35
N LEU A 8 36.61 -6.64 -58.74
CA LEU A 8 35.28 -6.22 -58.27
C LEU A 8 34.85 -6.91 -56.97
N VAL A 9 35.47 -8.03 -56.59
CA VAL A 9 35.10 -8.79 -55.36
C VAL A 9 35.80 -8.26 -54.10
N LEU A 10 36.92 -7.50 -54.26
CA LEU A 10 37.67 -6.96 -53.11
C LEU A 10 37.14 -5.61 -52.59
N LEU A 11 36.18 -4.99 -53.26
CA LEU A 11 35.58 -3.71 -52.83
C LEU A 11 34.34 -3.86 -51.99
N SER A 12 33.79 -5.08 -51.83
CA SER A 12 32.52 -5.31 -51.12
C SER A 12 32.68 -5.63 -49.62
N THR A 13 33.88 -5.83 -49.12
CA THR A 13 34.12 -6.20 -47.71
C THR A 13 34.48 -5.01 -46.79
N ALA A 14 34.71 -3.81 -47.36
CA ALA A 14 35.05 -2.62 -46.59
C ALA A 14 33.87 -1.83 -46.05
N GLY A 15 32.62 -2.20 -46.42
CA GLY A 15 31.39 -1.39 -46.14
C GLY A 15 30.71 -1.63 -44.82
N CYS A 16 30.99 -2.70 -44.08
CA CYS A 16 30.25 -3.05 -42.85
C CYS A 16 30.86 -2.60 -41.52
N ALA A 17 32.05 -2.00 -41.54
CA ALA A 17 32.71 -1.59 -40.31
C ALA A 17 32.34 -0.16 -39.83
N TRP A 18 31.64 0.63 -40.67
CA TRP A 18 31.37 2.04 -40.41
C TRP A 18 30.02 2.35 -39.80
N LEU A 19 29.18 1.33 -39.51
CA LEU A 19 27.86 1.48 -38.91
C LEU A 19 27.81 1.07 -37.44
N ARG A 20 28.95 0.91 -36.74
CA ARG A 20 28.94 0.88 -35.30
C ARG A 20 28.77 2.33 -34.81
N ALA A 21 27.53 2.69 -34.47
CA ALA A 21 27.27 3.90 -33.74
C ALA A 21 28.26 3.98 -32.57
N ALA A 22 29.02 5.06 -32.47
CA ALA A 22 29.90 5.28 -31.33
C ALA A 22 29.07 5.10 -30.06
N PRO A 23 29.57 4.40 -29.03
CA PRO A 23 28.84 4.29 -27.79
C PRO A 23 28.50 5.70 -27.28
N THR A 24 27.22 5.95 -27.07
CA THR A 24 26.77 7.25 -26.53
C THR A 24 27.53 7.53 -25.25
N PRO A 25 28.20 8.68 -25.11
CA PRO A 25 28.95 9.01 -23.93
C PRO A 25 28.05 8.90 -22.69
N ILE A 26 28.55 8.23 -21.66
CA ILE A 26 27.83 8.09 -20.39
C ILE A 26 27.85 9.46 -19.73
N LEU A 27 26.70 10.10 -19.60
CA LEU A 27 26.58 11.38 -18.90
C LEU A 27 26.94 11.23 -17.42
N PRO A 28 27.54 12.27 -16.81
CA PRO A 28 27.78 12.31 -15.36
C PRO A 28 26.48 12.11 -14.55
N PRO A 29 26.55 11.54 -13.35
CA PRO A 29 25.36 11.28 -12.54
C PRO A 29 24.58 12.55 -12.16
N GLU A 30 25.26 13.67 -11.99
CA GLU A 30 24.64 14.98 -11.69
C GLU A 30 23.79 15.47 -12.88
N GLU A 31 24.27 15.30 -14.09
CA GLU A 31 23.54 15.70 -15.30
C GLU A 31 22.33 14.79 -15.55
N LEU A 32 22.52 13.45 -15.41
CA LEU A 32 21.41 12.49 -15.49
C LEU A 32 20.36 12.76 -14.42
N TYR A 33 20.77 13.15 -13.22
CA TYR A 33 19.87 13.46 -12.13
C TYR A 33 19.03 14.70 -12.44
N ALA A 34 19.66 15.78 -12.89
CA ALA A 34 18.97 17.01 -13.28
C ALA A 34 18.00 16.81 -14.46
N LEU A 35 18.39 15.98 -15.45
CA LEU A 35 17.50 15.61 -16.56
C LEU A 35 16.29 14.81 -16.05
N GLY A 36 16.50 13.82 -15.20
CA GLY A 36 15.44 13.01 -14.62
C GLY A 36 14.47 13.83 -13.77
N GLU A 37 14.97 14.76 -12.93
CA GLU A 37 14.11 15.67 -12.15
C GLU A 37 13.24 16.55 -13.04
N ARG A 38 13.82 17.16 -14.07
CA ARG A 38 13.06 17.98 -15.03
C ARG A 38 11.95 17.18 -15.70
N LYS A 39 12.25 15.95 -16.15
CA LYS A 39 11.27 15.04 -16.77
C LYS A 39 10.17 14.62 -15.78
N LEU A 40 10.53 14.40 -14.52
CA LEU A 40 9.58 14.08 -13.45
C LEU A 40 8.59 15.24 -13.21
N GLU A 41 9.08 16.48 -13.24
CA GLU A 41 8.24 17.69 -13.15
C GLU A 41 7.33 17.86 -14.38
N GLN A 42 7.85 17.55 -15.56
CA GLN A 42 7.09 17.54 -16.81
C GLN A 42 6.13 16.36 -16.95
N ARG A 43 6.09 15.45 -15.96
CA ARG A 43 5.28 14.23 -15.95
C ARG A 43 5.62 13.23 -17.06
N THR A 44 6.80 13.35 -17.66
CA THR A 44 7.33 12.34 -18.60
C THR A 44 8.04 11.24 -17.79
N TYR A 45 7.20 10.44 -17.10
CA TYR A 45 7.67 9.51 -16.06
C TYR A 45 8.55 8.39 -16.59
N VAL A 46 8.26 7.89 -17.78
CA VAL A 46 9.05 6.82 -18.42
C VAL A 46 10.48 7.28 -18.64
N GLU A 47 10.65 8.45 -19.28
CA GLU A 47 11.95 9.02 -19.59
C GLU A 47 12.70 9.45 -18.32
N ALA A 48 11.99 9.91 -17.30
CA ALA A 48 12.59 10.23 -16.01
C ALA A 48 13.18 8.97 -15.35
N ARG A 49 12.43 7.84 -15.36
CA ARG A 49 12.92 6.56 -14.85
C ARG A 49 14.16 6.05 -15.57
N GLU A 50 14.23 6.23 -16.90
CA GLU A 50 15.41 5.84 -17.66
C GLU A 50 16.66 6.58 -17.22
N ASP A 51 16.58 7.90 -17.00
CA ASP A 51 17.73 8.68 -16.58
C ASP A 51 18.16 8.33 -15.15
N PHE A 52 17.22 8.16 -14.22
CA PHE A 52 17.53 7.72 -12.86
C PHE A 52 18.09 6.28 -12.82
N ARG A 53 17.59 5.35 -13.66
CA ARG A 53 18.16 4.00 -13.77
C ARG A 53 19.57 4.00 -14.28
N LYS A 54 19.91 4.86 -15.24
CA LYS A 54 21.30 5.01 -15.70
C LYS A 54 22.25 5.37 -14.56
N ILE A 55 21.80 6.21 -13.60
CA ILE A 55 22.60 6.53 -12.40
C ILE A 55 22.82 5.28 -11.56
N VAL A 56 21.73 4.56 -11.24
CA VAL A 56 21.76 3.36 -10.39
C VAL A 56 22.63 2.25 -11.00
N GLU A 57 22.58 2.07 -12.31
CA GLU A 57 23.28 0.99 -13.02
C GLU A 57 24.72 1.32 -13.37
N ARG A 58 24.99 2.56 -13.80
CA ARG A 58 26.29 2.95 -14.34
C ARG A 58 27.17 3.73 -13.36
N HIS A 59 26.53 4.33 -12.33
CA HIS A 59 27.20 5.09 -11.27
C HIS A 59 26.78 4.62 -9.87
N PRO A 60 26.84 3.30 -9.55
CA PRO A 60 26.31 2.75 -8.29
C PRO A 60 27.02 3.32 -7.06
N ASN A 61 28.25 3.81 -7.19
CA ASN A 61 29.03 4.42 -6.12
C ASN A 61 28.79 5.94 -5.97
N SER A 62 27.95 6.53 -6.82
CA SER A 62 27.57 7.94 -6.68
C SER A 62 26.71 8.16 -5.44
N SER A 63 26.92 9.26 -4.73
CA SER A 63 26.05 9.70 -3.63
C SER A 63 24.60 9.95 -4.07
N LEU A 64 24.37 10.12 -5.39
CA LEU A 64 23.05 10.28 -5.98
C LEU A 64 22.33 8.94 -6.24
N ALA A 65 23.03 7.80 -6.28
CA ALA A 65 22.44 6.51 -6.62
C ALA A 65 21.28 6.10 -5.71
N PRO A 66 21.35 6.24 -4.36
CA PRO A 66 20.21 5.94 -3.51
C PRO A 66 19.02 6.84 -3.83
N ARG A 67 19.25 8.15 -4.01
CA ARG A 67 18.19 9.10 -4.29
C ARG A 67 17.56 8.89 -5.68
N ALA A 68 18.39 8.54 -6.68
CA ALA A 68 17.90 8.16 -8.01
C ALA A 68 17.01 6.92 -7.95
N ARG A 69 17.38 5.88 -7.18
CA ARG A 69 16.55 4.69 -6.97
C ARG A 69 15.19 5.04 -6.35
N PHE A 70 15.17 5.89 -5.34
CA PHE A 70 13.91 6.40 -4.78
C PHE A 70 13.05 7.08 -5.84
N LEU A 71 13.65 7.92 -6.69
CA LEU A 71 12.92 8.66 -7.73
C LEU A 71 12.40 7.76 -8.86
N VAL A 72 13.01 6.61 -9.12
CA VAL A 72 12.41 5.57 -9.98
C VAL A 72 11.09 5.08 -9.39
N GLY A 73 11.07 4.76 -8.10
CA GLY A 73 9.85 4.36 -7.39
C GLY A 73 8.80 5.47 -7.35
N GLU A 74 9.23 6.71 -7.08
CA GLU A 74 8.34 7.89 -7.04
C GLU A 74 7.71 8.17 -8.41
N ALA A 75 8.45 7.97 -9.51
CA ALA A 75 7.91 8.12 -10.86
C ALA A 75 6.84 7.06 -11.16
N HIS A 76 7.04 5.80 -10.77
CA HIS A 76 6.01 4.77 -10.85
C HIS A 76 4.80 5.12 -9.99
N TYR A 77 5.01 5.61 -8.77
CA TYR A 77 3.93 6.00 -7.87
C TYR A 77 3.06 7.11 -8.46
N ARG A 78 3.68 8.17 -9.02
CA ARG A 78 2.97 9.28 -9.66
C ARG A 78 2.21 8.88 -10.92
N GLU A 79 2.63 7.81 -11.58
CA GLU A 79 1.93 7.20 -12.72
C GLU A 79 0.85 6.20 -12.29
N ALA A 80 0.60 6.08 -10.98
CA ALA A 80 -0.31 5.13 -10.35
C ALA A 80 0.04 3.64 -10.63
N GLU A 81 1.29 3.36 -11.01
CA GLU A 81 1.84 2.02 -11.14
C GLU A 81 2.30 1.51 -9.76
N PHE A 82 1.39 1.44 -8.80
CA PHE A 82 1.68 1.24 -7.38
C PHE A 82 2.43 -0.06 -7.07
N ASP A 83 2.17 -1.14 -7.79
CA ASP A 83 2.89 -2.41 -7.58
C ASP A 83 4.37 -2.30 -7.97
N LYS A 84 4.66 -1.57 -9.06
CA LYS A 84 6.04 -1.31 -9.48
C LYS A 84 6.73 -0.36 -8.50
N ALA A 85 6.02 0.69 -8.05
CA ALA A 85 6.53 1.60 -7.03
C ALA A 85 6.87 0.87 -5.74
N ALA A 86 5.97 0.02 -5.24
CA ALA A 86 6.19 -0.79 -4.04
C ALA A 86 7.47 -1.64 -4.15
N LYS A 87 7.69 -2.29 -5.30
CA LYS A 87 8.89 -3.10 -5.55
C LYS A 87 10.19 -2.27 -5.52
N GLU A 88 10.18 -1.07 -6.12
CA GLU A 88 11.35 -0.18 -6.09
C GLU A 88 11.63 0.33 -4.67
N PHE A 89 10.59 0.69 -3.90
CA PHE A 89 10.76 1.12 -2.50
C PHE A 89 11.23 -0.01 -1.60
N GLU A 90 10.71 -1.23 -1.76
CA GLU A 90 11.19 -2.42 -1.07
C GLU A 90 12.67 -2.66 -1.36
N THR A 91 13.06 -2.59 -2.62
CA THR A 91 14.45 -2.73 -3.06
C THR A 91 15.34 -1.64 -2.45
N PHE A 92 14.88 -0.38 -2.42
CA PHE A 92 15.61 0.70 -1.76
C PHE A 92 15.88 0.37 -0.28
N LEU A 93 14.84 -0.03 0.46
CA LEU A 93 14.95 -0.31 1.89
C LEU A 93 15.85 -1.51 2.19
N ALA A 94 15.91 -2.49 1.28
CA ALA A 94 16.82 -3.62 1.41
C ALA A 94 18.30 -3.21 1.27
N PHE A 95 18.62 -2.29 0.36
CA PHE A 95 19.99 -1.85 0.11
C PHE A 95 20.42 -0.68 1.01
N TYR A 96 19.50 0.20 1.40
CA TYR A 96 19.79 1.46 2.09
C TYR A 96 18.93 1.67 3.35
N PRO A 97 18.84 0.71 4.28
CA PRO A 97 17.89 0.78 5.42
C PRO A 97 18.18 1.92 6.40
N ARG A 98 19.40 2.45 6.40
CA ARG A 98 19.83 3.56 7.29
C ARG A 98 20.09 4.87 6.54
N HIS A 99 19.65 4.96 5.31
CA HIS A 99 19.82 6.20 4.54
C HIS A 99 18.91 7.30 5.09
N GLN A 100 19.34 8.56 4.99
CA GLN A 100 18.63 9.74 5.52
C GLN A 100 17.17 9.91 5.03
N ILE A 101 16.78 9.25 3.93
CA ILE A 101 15.41 9.25 3.41
C ILE A 101 14.70 7.91 3.57
N ALA A 102 15.24 6.98 4.35
CA ALA A 102 14.65 5.64 4.47
C ALA A 102 13.25 5.68 5.09
N ASP A 103 12.99 6.61 5.99
CA ASP A 103 11.67 6.87 6.56
C ASP A 103 10.65 7.35 5.51
N LEU A 104 11.04 8.27 4.64
CA LEU A 104 10.22 8.70 3.50
C LEU A 104 9.91 7.52 2.57
N VAL A 105 10.92 6.70 2.25
CA VAL A 105 10.75 5.55 1.37
C VAL A 105 9.83 4.52 2.00
N GLN A 106 9.97 4.25 3.31
CA GLN A 106 9.07 3.36 4.05
C GLN A 106 7.62 3.88 4.05
N TYR A 107 7.45 5.21 4.18
CA TYR A 107 6.13 5.84 4.07
C TYR A 107 5.55 5.66 2.66
N ARG A 108 6.31 5.94 1.59
CA ARG A 108 5.89 5.74 0.20
C ARG A 108 5.58 4.28 -0.13
N TYR A 109 6.35 3.36 0.44
CA TYR A 109 6.08 1.92 0.32
C TYR A 109 4.71 1.55 0.92
N ALA A 110 4.42 2.03 2.12
CA ALA A 110 3.11 1.83 2.75
C ALA A 110 1.97 2.47 1.93
N MET A 111 2.17 3.71 1.44
CA MET A 111 1.21 4.43 0.62
C MET A 111 0.92 3.72 -0.71
N SER A 112 1.90 3.02 -1.29
CA SER A 112 1.69 2.25 -2.52
C SER A 112 0.63 1.16 -2.37
N TYR A 113 0.49 0.58 -1.18
CA TYR A 113 -0.61 -0.36 -0.89
C TYR A 113 -1.89 0.36 -0.44
N TYR A 114 -1.74 1.45 0.32
CA TYR A 114 -2.87 2.20 0.86
C TYR A 114 -3.76 2.78 -0.24
N ASP A 115 -3.15 3.36 -1.27
CA ASP A 115 -3.89 3.98 -2.38
C ASP A 115 -4.57 2.95 -3.31
N GLN A 116 -4.24 1.67 -3.13
CA GLN A 116 -4.91 0.55 -3.81
C GLN A 116 -5.99 -0.13 -2.96
N MET A 117 -6.30 0.39 -1.77
CA MET A 117 -7.31 -0.22 -0.90
C MET A 117 -8.65 -0.35 -1.61
N LYS A 118 -9.28 -1.51 -1.45
CA LYS A 118 -10.56 -1.84 -2.10
C LYS A 118 -11.76 -1.56 -1.19
N PRO A 119 -12.98 -1.45 -1.76
CA PRO A 119 -14.21 -1.48 -0.98
C PRO A 119 -14.27 -2.71 -0.06
N VAL A 120 -15.07 -2.60 1.02
CA VAL A 120 -15.12 -3.62 2.08
C VAL A 120 -15.61 -4.99 1.58
N GLU A 121 -16.39 -5.02 0.52
CA GLU A 121 -16.92 -6.25 -0.10
C GLU A 121 -15.83 -7.08 -0.79
N GLN A 122 -14.75 -6.43 -1.23
CA GLN A 122 -13.65 -7.04 -1.95
C GLN A 122 -12.55 -7.54 -1.00
N ASP A 123 -11.51 -8.14 -1.57
CA ASP A 123 -10.31 -8.58 -0.83
C ASP A 123 -9.59 -7.41 -0.16
N GLN A 124 -9.14 -7.62 1.07
CA GLN A 124 -8.46 -6.63 1.89
C GLN A 124 -6.95 -6.91 2.07
N GLY A 125 -6.37 -7.74 1.23
CA GLY A 125 -4.94 -8.07 1.28
C GLY A 125 -4.04 -6.83 1.17
N LEU A 126 -4.40 -5.87 0.29
CA LEU A 126 -3.67 -4.61 0.16
C LEU A 126 -3.80 -3.73 1.41
N THR A 127 -4.97 -3.69 2.05
CA THR A 127 -5.17 -3.00 3.33
C THR A 127 -4.29 -3.59 4.43
N ALA A 128 -4.18 -4.91 4.49
CA ALA A 128 -3.33 -5.59 5.47
C ALA A 128 -1.84 -5.29 5.24
N ARG A 129 -1.39 -5.28 3.97
CA ARG A 129 -0.02 -4.90 3.61
C ARG A 129 0.27 -3.43 3.97
N ALA A 130 -0.64 -2.51 3.65
CA ALA A 130 -0.50 -1.11 4.03
C ALA A 130 -0.34 -0.95 5.56
N LEU A 131 -1.20 -1.62 6.33
CA LEU A 131 -1.14 -1.63 7.80
C LEU A 131 0.22 -2.12 8.30
N GLU A 132 0.75 -3.20 7.74
CA GLU A 132 2.04 -3.76 8.10
C GLU A 132 3.17 -2.75 7.85
N GLN A 133 3.21 -2.14 6.66
CA GLN A 133 4.27 -1.21 6.30
C GLN A 133 4.21 0.11 7.08
N PHE A 134 3.01 0.63 7.41
CA PHE A 134 2.89 1.78 8.31
C PHE A 134 3.33 1.46 9.74
N ARG A 135 3.00 0.28 10.26
CA ARG A 135 3.49 -0.18 11.58
C ARG A 135 5.01 -0.29 11.60
N LYS A 136 5.60 -0.80 10.52
CA LYS A 136 7.06 -0.88 10.37
C LYS A 136 7.68 0.52 10.41
N LEU A 137 7.09 1.50 9.72
CA LEU A 137 7.55 2.89 9.77
C LEU A 137 7.59 3.43 11.19
N VAL A 138 6.46 3.33 11.92
CA VAL A 138 6.36 3.86 13.29
C VAL A 138 7.33 3.15 14.24
N LYS A 139 7.58 1.85 14.03
CA LYS A 139 8.49 1.05 14.85
C LYS A 139 9.96 1.36 14.58
N GLU A 140 10.35 1.43 13.30
CA GLU A 140 11.76 1.55 12.89
C GLU A 140 12.22 3.01 12.80
N TYR A 141 11.28 3.94 12.58
CA TYR A 141 11.57 5.38 12.42
C TYR A 141 10.62 6.22 13.31
N PRO A 142 10.64 6.05 14.66
CA PRO A 142 9.69 6.72 15.56
C PRO A 142 9.80 8.25 15.52
N GLU A 143 10.98 8.80 15.23
CA GLU A 143 11.24 10.25 15.14
C GLU A 143 10.96 10.82 13.74
N SER A 144 10.45 9.99 12.82
CA SER A 144 10.12 10.45 11.46
C SER A 144 8.98 11.46 11.48
N ARG A 145 9.10 12.48 10.66
CA ARG A 145 8.01 13.45 10.41
C ARG A 145 6.75 12.77 9.85
N TYR A 146 6.87 11.56 9.30
CA TYR A 146 5.74 10.78 8.76
C TYR A 146 5.08 9.90 9.82
N ALA A 147 5.63 9.79 11.04
CA ALA A 147 5.13 8.88 12.07
C ALA A 147 3.69 9.21 12.49
N THR A 148 3.37 10.49 12.71
CA THR A 148 2.02 10.93 13.08
C THR A 148 0.99 10.61 11.99
N GLU A 149 1.32 10.87 10.73
CA GLU A 149 0.43 10.54 9.62
C GLU A 149 0.27 9.03 9.46
N ALA A 150 1.36 8.27 9.61
CA ALA A 150 1.32 6.82 9.58
C ALA A 150 0.41 6.22 10.66
N LEU A 151 0.40 6.78 11.89
CA LEU A 151 -0.53 6.38 12.94
C LEU A 151 -1.99 6.59 12.52
N ALA A 152 -2.31 7.72 11.92
CA ALA A 152 -3.67 7.96 11.40
C ALA A 152 -4.05 6.97 10.28
N LYS A 153 -3.11 6.65 9.38
CA LYS A 153 -3.32 5.63 8.32
C LYS A 153 -3.49 4.23 8.90
N ILE A 154 -2.76 3.89 9.97
CA ILE A 154 -2.93 2.63 10.72
C ILE A 154 -4.37 2.49 11.21
N ASP A 155 -4.92 3.55 11.81
CA ASP A 155 -6.30 3.51 12.33
C ASP A 155 -7.32 3.33 11.20
N VAL A 156 -7.12 3.98 10.04
CA VAL A 156 -7.97 3.77 8.86
C VAL A 156 -7.89 2.32 8.36
N CYS A 157 -6.69 1.76 8.22
CA CYS A 157 -6.51 0.37 7.79
C CYS A 157 -7.16 -0.61 8.78
N ARG A 158 -6.95 -0.41 10.09
CA ARG A 158 -7.59 -1.24 11.14
C ARG A 158 -9.11 -1.16 11.08
N GLY A 159 -9.66 0.04 10.89
CA GLY A 159 -11.10 0.24 10.72
C GLY A 159 -11.65 -0.50 9.50
N ARG A 160 -10.97 -0.46 8.37
CA ARG A 160 -11.34 -1.15 7.15
C ARG A 160 -11.32 -2.69 7.31
N LEU A 161 -10.28 -3.23 7.94
CA LEU A 161 -10.18 -4.66 8.24
C LEU A 161 -11.28 -5.12 9.20
N ALA A 162 -11.54 -4.36 10.27
CA ALA A 162 -12.63 -4.63 11.20
C ALA A 162 -14.00 -4.60 10.50
N GLN A 163 -14.24 -3.61 9.64
CA GLN A 163 -15.46 -3.49 8.87
C GLN A 163 -15.69 -4.69 7.94
N LYS A 164 -14.61 -5.22 7.33
CA LYS A 164 -14.68 -6.45 6.54
C LYS A 164 -15.19 -7.63 7.38
N GLU A 165 -14.66 -7.79 8.60
CA GLU A 165 -15.11 -8.88 9.48
C GLU A 165 -16.60 -8.74 9.88
N VAL A 166 -17.06 -7.52 10.17
CA VAL A 166 -18.49 -7.26 10.45
C VAL A 166 -19.34 -7.56 9.22
N TRP A 167 -18.91 -7.14 8.03
CA TRP A 167 -19.61 -7.44 6.79
C TRP A 167 -19.75 -8.95 6.55
N VAL A 168 -18.67 -9.72 6.74
CA VAL A 168 -18.65 -11.18 6.63
C VAL A 168 -19.57 -11.81 7.71
N ALA A 169 -19.52 -11.29 8.94
CA ALA A 169 -20.38 -11.77 10.02
C ALA A 169 -21.86 -11.56 9.70
N THR A 170 -22.23 -10.40 9.20
CA THR A 170 -23.61 -10.07 8.77
C THR A 170 -24.08 -11.00 7.65
N TYR A 171 -23.21 -11.30 6.69
CA TYR A 171 -23.52 -12.28 5.64
C TYR A 171 -23.81 -13.67 6.24
N TYR A 172 -22.98 -14.19 7.15
CA TYR A 172 -23.21 -15.48 7.81
C TYR A 172 -24.49 -15.48 8.65
N PHE A 173 -24.75 -14.37 9.36
CA PHE A 173 -25.95 -14.23 10.15
C PHE A 173 -27.21 -14.31 9.27
N ASN A 174 -27.24 -13.61 8.16
CA ASN A 174 -28.35 -13.64 7.20
C ASN A 174 -28.54 -15.02 6.54
N LYS A 175 -27.47 -15.82 6.46
CA LYS A 175 -27.53 -17.22 5.99
C LYS A 175 -27.88 -18.22 7.10
N GLY A 176 -28.15 -17.78 8.31
CA GLY A 176 -28.50 -18.62 9.45
C GLY A 176 -27.30 -19.28 10.15
N ASN A 177 -26.06 -19.03 9.70
CA ASN A 177 -24.86 -19.53 10.35
C ASN A 177 -24.43 -18.61 11.49
N ARG A 178 -25.14 -18.71 12.63
CA ARG A 178 -24.96 -17.86 13.81
C ARG A 178 -23.58 -18.03 14.45
N SER A 179 -23.08 -19.28 14.52
CA SER A 179 -21.75 -19.57 15.09
C SER A 179 -20.63 -18.88 14.33
N ALA A 180 -20.64 -18.94 12.98
CA ALA A 180 -19.64 -18.26 12.16
C ALA A 180 -19.74 -16.73 12.30
N ALA A 181 -20.97 -16.19 12.34
CA ALA A 181 -21.18 -14.77 12.54
C ALA A 181 -20.59 -14.30 13.88
N ARG A 182 -20.86 -15.02 14.96
CA ARG A 182 -20.33 -14.71 16.29
C ARG A 182 -18.83 -14.72 16.31
N GLN A 183 -18.17 -15.78 15.82
CA GLN A 183 -16.72 -15.88 15.80
C GLN A 183 -16.05 -14.69 15.13
N ARG A 184 -16.63 -14.20 14.01
CA ARG A 184 -16.13 -13.02 13.33
C ARG A 184 -16.29 -11.73 14.16
N LEU A 185 -17.43 -11.55 14.83
CA LEU A 185 -17.67 -10.37 15.67
C LEU A 185 -16.81 -10.37 16.92
N GLU A 186 -16.62 -11.52 17.57
CA GLU A 186 -15.70 -11.67 18.70
C GLU A 186 -14.26 -11.40 18.30
N LEU A 187 -13.84 -11.82 17.08
CA LEU A 187 -12.55 -11.48 16.51
C LEU A 187 -12.38 -9.94 16.39
N VAL A 188 -13.41 -9.21 15.93
CA VAL A 188 -13.37 -7.75 15.85
C VAL A 188 -13.15 -7.12 17.23
N LEU A 189 -13.90 -7.56 18.23
CA LEU A 189 -13.76 -7.04 19.60
C LEU A 189 -12.36 -7.30 20.19
N LYS A 190 -11.76 -8.43 19.86
CA LYS A 190 -10.44 -8.82 20.31
C LYS A 190 -9.30 -8.09 19.59
N GLU A 191 -9.30 -8.10 18.26
CA GLU A 191 -8.17 -7.64 17.45
C GLU A 191 -8.25 -6.14 17.09
N TYR A 192 -9.48 -5.56 17.11
CA TYR A 192 -9.75 -4.19 16.67
C TYR A 192 -10.49 -3.34 17.72
N PRO A 193 -10.17 -3.41 19.03
CA PRO A 193 -11.00 -2.88 20.12
C PRO A 193 -11.19 -1.36 20.12
N ARG A 194 -10.39 -0.61 19.36
CA ARG A 194 -10.40 0.87 19.32
C ARG A 194 -10.86 1.43 17.97
N THR A 195 -11.57 0.64 17.18
CA THR A 195 -12.05 1.10 15.87
C THR A 195 -13.46 1.66 15.97
N LEU A 196 -13.83 2.54 15.04
CA LEU A 196 -15.18 3.10 14.94
C LEU A 196 -16.27 2.07 14.61
N VAL A 197 -15.87 0.83 14.32
CA VAL A 197 -16.78 -0.29 14.00
C VAL A 197 -17.30 -1.00 15.25
N ILE A 198 -16.72 -0.75 16.43
CA ILE A 198 -17.10 -1.42 17.69
C ILE A 198 -18.60 -1.26 18.01
N PRO A 199 -19.22 -0.07 17.91
CA PRO A 199 -20.66 0.05 18.18
C PRO A 199 -21.53 -0.83 17.30
N GLU A 200 -21.24 -0.92 16.01
CA GLU A 200 -21.92 -1.81 15.07
C GLU A 200 -21.70 -3.27 15.45
N THR A 201 -20.44 -3.65 15.75
CA THR A 201 -20.06 -5.00 16.15
C THR A 201 -20.85 -5.47 17.37
N LEU A 202 -20.96 -4.64 18.41
CA LEU A 202 -21.72 -4.95 19.63
C LEU A 202 -23.21 -5.13 19.33
N TYR A 203 -23.78 -4.29 18.46
CA TYR A 203 -25.18 -4.40 18.08
C TYR A 203 -25.48 -5.69 17.32
N VAL A 204 -24.68 -5.99 16.28
CA VAL A 204 -24.88 -7.21 15.49
C VAL A 204 -24.64 -8.46 16.34
N LEU A 205 -23.67 -8.45 17.26
CA LEU A 205 -23.43 -9.56 18.18
C LEU A 205 -24.61 -9.76 19.13
N ALA A 206 -25.23 -8.69 19.61
CA ALA A 206 -26.45 -8.79 20.43
C ALA A 206 -27.60 -9.44 19.65
N GLU A 207 -27.82 -9.08 18.38
CA GLU A 207 -28.86 -9.70 17.55
C GLU A 207 -28.55 -11.18 17.26
N VAL A 208 -27.26 -11.54 17.03
CA VAL A 208 -26.84 -12.95 16.93
C VAL A 208 -27.16 -13.71 18.21
N ASN A 209 -26.82 -13.15 19.38
CA ASN A 209 -27.09 -13.77 20.68
C ASN A 209 -28.63 -13.95 20.93
N PHE A 210 -29.44 -12.96 20.60
CA PHE A 210 -30.91 -13.11 20.66
C PHE A 210 -31.41 -14.28 19.80
N SER A 211 -30.88 -14.39 18.58
CA SER A 211 -31.27 -15.47 17.66
C SER A 211 -30.89 -16.87 18.12
N GLU A 212 -29.96 -16.97 19.08
CA GLU A 212 -29.47 -18.21 19.70
C GLU A 212 -30.11 -18.48 21.08
N GLY A 213 -31.04 -17.61 21.51
CA GLY A 213 -31.70 -17.70 22.82
C GLY A 213 -30.81 -17.21 23.99
N ARG A 214 -29.65 -16.60 23.73
CA ARG A 214 -28.75 -16.02 24.73
C ARG A 214 -29.16 -14.61 25.14
N THR A 215 -30.43 -14.50 25.62
CA THR A 215 -31.08 -13.22 25.88
C THR A 215 -30.30 -12.35 26.90
N GLN A 216 -29.79 -12.95 27.95
CA GLN A 216 -29.07 -12.20 28.98
C GLN A 216 -27.77 -11.56 28.44
N GLU A 217 -26.98 -12.31 27.66
CA GLU A 217 -25.78 -11.79 27.01
C GLU A 217 -26.11 -10.68 26.02
N ALA A 218 -27.14 -10.88 25.20
CA ALA A 218 -27.61 -9.87 24.24
C ALA A 218 -28.03 -8.56 24.93
N VAL A 219 -28.82 -8.66 26.01
CA VAL A 219 -29.23 -7.48 26.82
C VAL A 219 -28.00 -6.81 27.45
N GLY A 220 -27.00 -7.58 27.92
CA GLY A 220 -25.74 -7.04 28.43
C GLY A 220 -25.01 -6.18 27.39
N LEU A 221 -24.84 -6.71 26.16
CA LEU A 221 -24.21 -5.98 25.07
C LEU A 221 -24.97 -4.72 24.66
N LEU A 222 -26.30 -4.77 24.60
CA LEU A 222 -27.12 -3.59 24.29
C LEU A 222 -27.03 -2.52 25.39
N ARG A 223 -26.96 -2.90 26.67
CA ARG A 223 -26.76 -1.96 27.79
C ARG A 223 -25.40 -1.29 27.70
N GLN A 224 -24.35 -2.06 27.48
CA GLN A 224 -23.01 -1.55 27.25
C GLN A 224 -23.00 -0.55 26.09
N LEU A 225 -23.57 -0.94 24.94
CA LEU A 225 -23.64 -0.10 23.74
C LEU A 225 -24.40 1.21 23.99
N ALA A 226 -25.54 1.15 24.70
CA ALA A 226 -26.35 2.32 25.00
C ALA A 226 -25.63 3.28 25.99
N SER A 227 -24.86 2.74 26.95
CA SER A 227 -24.13 3.57 27.95
C SER A 227 -22.84 4.16 27.39
N GLU A 228 -22.01 3.37 26.71
CA GLU A 228 -20.68 3.79 26.26
C GLU A 228 -20.73 4.54 24.91
N TYR A 229 -21.69 4.19 24.05
CA TYR A 229 -21.80 4.68 22.67
C TYR A 229 -23.16 5.33 22.37
N GLY A 230 -23.87 5.83 23.38
CA GLY A 230 -25.22 6.41 23.25
C GLY A 230 -25.33 7.57 22.27
N PHE A 231 -24.23 8.29 22.00
CA PHE A 231 -24.14 9.36 21.02
C PHE A 231 -24.13 8.84 19.56
N THR A 232 -23.82 7.55 19.32
CA THR A 232 -23.80 6.92 18.00
C THR A 232 -25.20 6.48 17.57
N GLU A 233 -25.38 6.21 16.28
CA GLU A 233 -26.61 5.61 15.75
C GLU A 233 -26.87 4.25 16.42
N TRP A 234 -25.86 3.41 16.54
CA TRP A 234 -25.96 2.07 17.14
C TRP A 234 -26.33 2.12 18.62
N GLY A 235 -25.80 3.07 19.38
CA GLY A 235 -26.19 3.28 20.78
C GLY A 235 -27.65 3.68 20.92
N ARG A 236 -28.16 4.56 20.06
CA ARG A 236 -29.57 4.91 20.03
C ARG A 236 -30.49 3.73 19.65
N ARG A 237 -30.09 2.92 18.65
CA ARG A 237 -30.77 1.68 18.28
C ARG A 237 -30.81 0.69 19.44
N ALA A 238 -29.68 0.53 20.16
CA ALA A 238 -29.62 -0.34 21.34
C ALA A 238 -30.60 0.10 22.43
N ALA A 239 -30.63 1.39 22.76
CA ALA A 239 -31.59 1.93 23.74
C ALA A 239 -33.03 1.70 23.32
N GLN A 240 -33.39 1.86 22.04
CA GLN A 240 -34.72 1.57 21.50
C GLN A 240 -35.05 0.07 21.60
N ARG A 241 -34.10 -0.82 21.23
CA ARG A 241 -34.26 -2.27 21.28
C ARG A 241 -34.52 -2.79 22.71
N LEU A 242 -33.81 -2.20 23.71
CA LEU A 242 -34.01 -2.51 25.12
C LEU A 242 -35.41 -2.12 25.65
N ARG A 243 -36.01 -0.99 25.14
CA ARG A 243 -37.37 -0.58 25.52
C ARG A 243 -38.41 -1.53 24.97
N ALA A 244 -38.23 -2.05 23.76
CA ALA A 244 -39.15 -2.98 23.12
C ALA A 244 -39.17 -4.39 23.75
N GLN A 245 -38.30 -4.66 24.73
CA GLN A 245 -38.24 -5.93 25.46
C GLN A 245 -38.81 -5.86 26.88
N ARG A 246 -39.25 -4.67 27.29
CA ARG A 246 -39.96 -4.47 28.55
C ARG A 246 -41.49 -4.70 28.36
#